data_4dbd5dce39cb2560b932a1464bed4137
#
_entry.id   4dbd5dce39cb2560b932a1464bed4137
#
_cell.length_a   1.000
_cell.length_b   1.000
_cell.length_c   1.000
_cell.angle_alpha   90.00
_cell.angle_beta   90.00
_cell.angle_gamma   90.00
#
_symmetry.space_group_name_H-M   'P 1'
#
loop_
_entity.id
_entity.type
_entity.pdbx_description
1 polymer ?
#
loop_
_entity_poly.entity_id
_entity_poly.type
_entity_poly.pdbx_seq_one_letter_code
_entity_poly.pdbx_strand_id
1 'polypeptide(L)'
;MPSKIHSGVIVAHLFMGMTAGMVLAEPLEFADLDPPVGNNAQEPTLFALQDDRVLLGWTEPHPAGFAVKLSVLEDAEWSAARTVTVSDELFVNWADFPSVVALDDGTFAAHWLWENSKNDYAYDVKISLSPDEGLTWSAPITPHDDRSVSQHGFVTLQPLEDGSLMSVWLDGRAYDKPLFTSAASNYPDAMQLRATRITPEGTRTDDVLVDAQTCSCCQTSAASLDDGTVLVAYRDRTDAEIRDISVVRHQGGMW
;
A
#
# COMPACT_ATOMS: atom_id res chain seq x y z
N MET A 1 -34.22 66.99 62.83
CA MET A 1 -34.15 66.70 61.39
C MET A 1 -33.01 65.68 61.22
N PRO A 2 -33.25 64.40 60.84
CA PRO A 2 -32.21 63.40 60.76
C PRO A 2 -31.61 63.40 59.37
N SER A 3 -30.28 63.30 59.29
CA SER A 3 -29.48 63.18 58.10
C SER A 3 -29.52 61.72 57.59
N LYS A 4 -29.75 61.53 56.30
CA LYS A 4 -29.73 60.27 55.59
C LYS A 4 -28.30 59.85 55.31
N ILE A 5 -27.90 58.70 55.79
CA ILE A 5 -26.64 58.00 55.42
C ILE A 5 -26.94 57.20 54.18
N HIS A 6 -26.22 57.42 53.08
CA HIS A 6 -26.26 56.53 51.89
C HIS A 6 -25.18 55.54 52.02
N SER A 7 -25.58 54.26 52.10
CA SER A 7 -24.66 53.09 52.00
C SER A 7 -24.37 52.86 50.55
N GLY A 8 -23.13 53.08 50.12
CA GLY A 8 -22.63 52.66 48.82
C GLY A 8 -22.19 51.20 48.84
N VAL A 9 -22.77 50.41 47.98
CA VAL A 9 -22.35 49.01 47.75
C VAL A 9 -21.18 49.01 46.75
N ILE A 10 -20.00 48.62 47.21
CA ILE A 10 -18.85 48.41 46.35
C ILE A 10 -18.96 46.95 45.79
N VAL A 11 -19.23 46.86 44.51
CA VAL A 11 -19.15 45.58 43.78
C VAL A 11 -17.70 45.40 43.33
N ALA A 12 -16.98 44.49 44.00
CA ALA A 12 -15.65 44.09 43.58
C ALA A 12 -15.77 43.07 42.42
N HIS A 13 -15.36 43.45 41.23
CA HIS A 13 -15.23 42.51 40.10
C HIS A 13 -13.92 41.73 40.25
N LEU A 14 -14.07 40.47 40.55
CA LEU A 14 -12.96 39.52 40.55
C LEU A 14 -12.61 39.21 39.08
N PHE A 15 -11.56 39.79 38.53
CA PHE A 15 -10.99 39.38 37.24
C PHE A 15 -10.21 38.10 37.46
N MET A 16 -10.81 36.96 37.08
CA MET A 16 -10.16 35.66 37.02
C MET A 16 -9.29 35.63 35.75
N GLY A 17 -8.02 35.96 35.89
CA GLY A 17 -7.06 35.88 34.78
C GLY A 17 -6.85 34.44 34.39
N MET A 18 -7.43 34.02 33.24
CA MET A 18 -7.04 32.79 32.57
C MET A 18 -5.63 33.00 32.00
N THR A 19 -4.60 32.52 32.68
CA THR A 19 -3.31 32.31 32.06
C THR A 19 -3.44 31.10 31.13
N ALA A 20 -3.59 31.37 29.83
CA ALA A 20 -3.40 30.35 28.81
C ALA A 20 -1.92 29.91 28.87
N GLY A 21 -1.65 28.79 29.51
CA GLY A 21 -0.35 28.16 29.44
C GLY A 21 -0.08 27.79 27.98
N MET A 22 0.89 28.47 27.37
CA MET A 22 1.46 27.98 26.09
C MET A 22 2.11 26.63 26.39
N VAL A 23 1.47 25.56 25.93
CA VAL A 23 2.14 24.25 25.82
C VAL A 23 3.13 24.44 24.66
N LEU A 24 4.39 24.66 24.99
CA LEU A 24 5.46 24.55 24.00
C LEU A 24 5.53 23.08 23.62
N ALA A 25 5.27 22.79 22.35
CA ALA A 25 5.52 21.46 21.82
C ALA A 25 7.01 21.14 22.04
N GLU A 26 7.29 20.00 22.62
CA GLU A 26 8.69 19.52 22.72
C GLU A 26 9.25 19.37 21.30
N PRO A 27 10.53 19.71 21.09
CA PRO A 27 11.15 19.53 19.78
C PRO A 27 11.09 18.04 19.41
N LEU A 28 10.78 17.75 18.15
CA LEU A 28 10.84 16.40 17.62
C LEU A 28 12.29 15.93 17.68
N GLU A 29 12.53 14.83 18.38
CA GLU A 29 13.83 14.13 18.35
C GLU A 29 13.79 13.10 17.22
N PHE A 30 14.84 13.06 16.41
CA PHE A 30 15.02 12.09 15.33
C PHE A 30 16.15 11.14 15.72
N ALA A 31 15.90 9.84 15.53
CA ALA A 31 16.92 8.82 15.63
C ALA A 31 17.04 8.11 14.27
N ASP A 32 18.27 7.97 13.79
CA ASP A 32 18.54 7.17 12.60
C ASP A 32 18.48 5.68 12.98
N LEU A 33 17.72 4.92 12.18
CA LEU A 33 17.61 3.46 12.31
C LEU A 33 18.20 2.85 11.04
N ASP A 34 19.43 2.36 11.11
CA ASP A 34 20.14 1.77 9.98
C ASP A 34 19.52 0.42 9.58
N PRO A 35 18.71 0.33 8.48
CA PRO A 35 18.13 -0.92 8.04
C PRO A 35 19.20 -1.84 7.42
N PRO A 36 19.02 -3.18 7.46
CA PRO A 36 20.00 -4.14 6.94
C PRO A 36 19.90 -4.29 5.40
N VAL A 37 19.91 -3.17 4.70
CA VAL A 37 19.79 -3.11 3.22
C VAL A 37 21.15 -3.19 2.55
N GLY A 38 21.20 -3.82 1.37
CA GLY A 38 22.39 -3.87 0.54
C GLY A 38 22.66 -2.55 -0.20
N ASN A 39 23.80 -2.49 -0.89
CA ASN A 39 24.12 -1.35 -1.75
C ASN A 39 23.13 -1.25 -2.91
N ASN A 40 22.70 -0.03 -3.24
CA ASN A 40 21.72 0.26 -4.28
C ASN A 40 20.34 -0.40 -4.03
N ALA A 41 19.97 -0.61 -2.77
CA ALA A 41 18.62 -0.96 -2.39
C ALA A 41 17.65 0.16 -2.79
N GLN A 42 16.44 -0.21 -3.24
CA GLN A 42 15.42 0.71 -3.77
C GLN A 42 14.02 0.21 -3.46
N GLU A 43 13.00 1.02 -3.74
CA GLU A 43 11.59 0.65 -3.64
C GLU A 43 11.17 0.23 -2.21
N PRO A 44 11.45 1.05 -1.19
CA PRO A 44 11.12 0.68 0.18
C PRO A 44 9.62 0.77 0.43
N THR A 45 9.09 -0.18 1.20
CA THR A 45 7.73 -0.14 1.75
C THR A 45 7.75 -0.44 3.23
N LEU A 46 6.85 0.18 3.98
CA LEU A 46 6.66 -0.08 5.41
C LEU A 46 5.24 -0.57 5.67
N PHE A 47 5.13 -1.50 6.60
CA PHE A 47 3.85 -1.97 7.12
C PHE A 47 3.92 -2.08 8.65
N ALA A 48 2.98 -1.44 9.36
CA ALA A 48 2.88 -1.54 10.81
C ALA A 48 2.22 -2.87 11.20
N LEU A 49 2.89 -3.65 12.03
CA LEU A 49 2.34 -4.86 12.63
C LEU A 49 1.47 -4.50 13.85
N GLN A 50 0.57 -5.39 14.24
CA GLN A 50 -0.36 -5.12 15.36
C GLN A 50 0.33 -5.08 16.73
N ASP A 51 1.56 -5.60 16.83
CA ASP A 51 2.35 -5.72 18.06
C ASP A 51 3.44 -4.65 18.19
N ASP A 52 3.21 -3.47 17.60
CA ASP A 52 4.12 -2.31 17.56
C ASP A 52 5.42 -2.54 16.78
N ARG A 53 5.61 -3.68 16.14
CA ARG A 53 6.71 -3.93 15.21
C ARG A 53 6.43 -3.29 13.85
N VAL A 54 7.48 -3.09 13.04
CA VAL A 54 7.37 -2.55 11.68
C VAL A 54 8.07 -3.47 10.70
N LEU A 55 7.38 -3.81 9.64
CA LEU A 55 7.91 -4.60 8.54
C LEU A 55 8.42 -3.66 7.44
N LEU A 56 9.67 -3.81 7.04
CA LEU A 56 10.29 -3.13 5.91
C LEU A 56 10.45 -4.13 4.77
N GLY A 57 9.92 -3.79 3.59
CA GLY A 57 10.18 -4.50 2.33
C GLY A 57 11.00 -3.64 1.39
N TRP A 58 11.86 -4.24 0.56
CA TRP A 58 12.66 -3.53 -0.45
C TRP A 58 13.14 -4.45 -1.57
N THR A 59 13.63 -3.84 -2.64
CA THR A 59 14.33 -4.51 -3.73
C THR A 59 15.81 -4.14 -3.70
N GLU A 60 16.70 -5.09 -3.98
CA GLU A 60 18.13 -4.80 -4.14
C GLU A 60 18.78 -5.65 -5.24
N PRO A 61 19.87 -5.18 -5.87
CA PRO A 61 20.63 -5.97 -6.83
C PRO A 61 21.17 -7.25 -6.20
N HIS A 62 21.16 -8.34 -6.98
CA HIS A 62 21.67 -9.64 -6.62
C HIS A 62 22.46 -10.26 -7.79
N PRO A 63 23.48 -11.10 -7.58
CA PRO A 63 24.24 -11.75 -8.67
C PRO A 63 23.38 -12.49 -9.70
N ALA A 64 22.17 -12.96 -9.30
CA ALA A 64 21.18 -13.58 -10.17
C ALA A 64 20.04 -12.64 -10.56
N GLY A 65 20.29 -11.34 -10.73
CA GLY A 65 19.31 -10.32 -11.11
C GLY A 65 18.95 -9.36 -9.99
N PHE A 66 17.78 -9.50 -9.38
CA PHE A 66 17.32 -8.73 -8.23
C PHE A 66 16.78 -9.64 -7.14
N ALA A 67 16.73 -9.13 -5.92
CA ALA A 67 16.12 -9.78 -4.77
C ALA A 67 15.05 -8.86 -4.17
N VAL A 68 13.89 -9.41 -3.85
CA VAL A 68 12.91 -8.79 -2.95
C VAL A 68 13.21 -9.28 -1.54
N LYS A 69 13.34 -8.37 -0.61
CA LYS A 69 13.75 -8.66 0.77
C LYS A 69 12.85 -7.98 1.79
N LEU A 70 12.96 -8.45 3.02
CA LEU A 70 12.28 -7.86 4.17
C LEU A 70 13.17 -7.88 5.42
N SER A 71 12.82 -7.03 6.37
CA SER A 71 13.31 -7.04 7.76
C SER A 71 12.22 -6.54 8.69
N VAL A 72 12.26 -6.95 9.95
CA VAL A 72 11.34 -6.52 11.00
C VAL A 72 12.09 -5.64 11.99
N LEU A 73 11.52 -4.48 12.30
CA LEU A 73 11.96 -3.60 13.37
C LEU A 73 11.21 -3.96 14.65
N GLU A 74 11.94 -4.25 15.70
CA GLU A 74 11.45 -4.51 17.05
C GLU A 74 12.39 -3.84 18.05
N ASP A 75 11.86 -3.14 19.04
CA ASP A 75 12.66 -2.45 20.08
C ASP A 75 13.79 -1.56 19.52
N ALA A 76 13.51 -0.86 18.40
CA ALA A 76 14.46 -0.03 17.64
C ALA A 76 15.64 -0.79 17.01
N GLU A 77 15.57 -2.12 16.89
CA GLU A 77 16.56 -2.95 16.23
C GLU A 77 15.96 -3.69 15.04
N TRP A 78 16.67 -3.69 13.91
CA TRP A 78 16.28 -4.46 12.73
C TRP A 78 16.71 -5.93 12.83
N SER A 79 15.83 -6.84 12.50
CA SER A 79 16.19 -8.23 12.28
C SER A 79 17.16 -8.38 11.10
N ALA A 80 17.85 -9.51 10.99
CA ALA A 80 18.59 -9.83 9.77
C ALA A 80 17.67 -9.84 8.55
N ALA A 81 18.15 -9.32 7.42
CA ALA A 81 17.40 -9.34 6.16
C ALA A 81 17.03 -10.76 5.74
N ARG A 82 15.76 -10.97 5.38
CA ARG A 82 15.22 -12.21 4.84
C ARG A 82 14.90 -12.02 3.37
N THR A 83 14.99 -13.07 2.58
CA THR A 83 14.74 -13.02 1.14
C THR A 83 13.37 -13.60 0.82
N VAL A 84 12.55 -12.82 0.12
CA VAL A 84 11.27 -13.27 -0.42
C VAL A 84 11.49 -14.09 -1.70
N THR A 85 12.20 -13.49 -2.66
CA THR A 85 12.50 -14.10 -3.96
C THR A 85 13.77 -13.51 -4.57
N VAL A 86 14.37 -14.25 -5.51
CA VAL A 86 15.51 -13.79 -6.32
C VAL A 86 15.30 -14.24 -7.74
N SER A 87 15.41 -13.36 -8.72
CA SER A 87 15.37 -13.71 -10.14
C SER A 87 15.93 -12.60 -11.04
N ASP A 88 16.36 -12.97 -12.25
CA ASP A 88 16.61 -12.06 -13.36
C ASP A 88 15.34 -11.70 -14.18
N GLU A 89 14.21 -12.32 -13.83
CA GLU A 89 12.88 -12.02 -14.39
C GLU A 89 12.05 -11.10 -13.50
N LEU A 90 12.62 -10.58 -12.39
CA LEU A 90 11.97 -9.54 -11.60
C LEU A 90 11.88 -8.25 -12.43
N PHE A 91 10.65 -7.75 -12.61
CA PHE A 91 10.42 -6.45 -13.24
C PHE A 91 10.59 -5.36 -12.17
N VAL A 92 11.68 -4.61 -12.27
CA VAL A 92 12.05 -3.56 -11.32
C VAL A 92 11.99 -2.21 -12.02
N ASN A 93 11.23 -1.27 -11.47
CA ASN A 93 11.07 0.06 -12.04
C ASN A 93 10.87 1.11 -10.94
N TRP A 94 10.90 2.37 -11.30
CA TRP A 94 10.90 3.49 -10.35
C TRP A 94 9.53 3.83 -9.71
N ALA A 95 8.43 3.25 -10.19
CA ALA A 95 7.07 3.68 -9.83
C ALA A 95 6.18 2.57 -9.30
N ASP A 96 6.44 1.33 -9.67
CA ASP A 96 5.61 0.16 -9.37
C ASP A 96 6.48 -0.85 -8.60
N PHE A 97 6.33 -0.92 -7.31
CA PHE A 97 7.28 -1.53 -6.39
C PHE A 97 6.62 -2.62 -5.53
N PRO A 98 7.42 -3.61 -5.06
CA PRO A 98 6.92 -4.68 -4.22
C PRO A 98 6.43 -4.18 -2.87
N SER A 99 5.59 -4.95 -2.20
CA SER A 99 5.24 -4.71 -0.80
C SER A 99 5.19 -6.01 -0.01
N VAL A 100 5.33 -5.87 1.31
CA VAL A 100 5.13 -6.95 2.26
C VAL A 100 4.17 -6.47 3.33
N VAL A 101 3.16 -7.28 3.64
CA VAL A 101 2.15 -7.01 4.67
C VAL A 101 2.01 -8.22 5.58
N ALA A 102 1.34 -8.09 6.71
CA ALA A 102 1.01 -9.19 7.60
C ALA A 102 -0.50 -9.33 7.77
N LEU A 103 -0.98 -10.56 7.80
CA LEU A 103 -2.34 -10.93 8.16
C LEU A 103 -2.45 -11.04 9.69
N ASP A 104 -3.67 -11.06 10.21
CA ASP A 104 -3.95 -11.08 11.66
C ASP A 104 -3.42 -12.33 12.37
N ASP A 105 -3.25 -13.44 11.68
CA ASP A 105 -2.68 -14.68 12.21
C ASP A 105 -1.14 -14.70 12.22
N GLY A 106 -0.49 -13.59 11.80
CA GLY A 106 0.96 -13.48 11.69
C GLY A 106 1.55 -14.01 10.39
N THR A 107 0.73 -14.47 9.45
CA THR A 107 1.18 -14.83 8.09
C THR A 107 1.62 -13.57 7.34
N PHE A 108 2.83 -13.57 6.78
CA PHE A 108 3.24 -12.49 5.88
C PHE A 108 2.78 -12.77 4.45
N ALA A 109 2.42 -11.72 3.73
CA ALA A 109 2.15 -11.76 2.31
C ALA A 109 3.05 -10.76 1.59
N ALA A 110 3.73 -11.21 0.55
CA ALA A 110 4.57 -10.36 -0.28
C ALA A 110 4.10 -10.39 -1.73
N HIS A 111 4.15 -9.25 -2.41
CA HIS A 111 4.00 -9.23 -3.85
C HIS A 111 5.25 -8.65 -4.51
N TRP A 112 5.44 -9.03 -5.77
CA TRP A 112 6.43 -8.48 -6.69
C TRP A 112 5.92 -8.59 -8.12
N LEU A 113 6.64 -7.93 -9.03
CA LEU A 113 6.34 -7.96 -10.45
C LEU A 113 7.31 -8.91 -11.17
N TRP A 114 6.78 -9.63 -12.15
CA TRP A 114 7.50 -10.65 -12.91
C TRP A 114 7.36 -10.39 -14.40
N GLU A 115 8.46 -10.23 -15.12
CA GLU A 115 8.44 -10.05 -16.57
C GLU A 115 7.70 -11.21 -17.24
N ASN A 116 6.69 -10.91 -18.06
CA ASN A 116 5.99 -11.91 -18.85
C ASN A 116 6.36 -11.84 -20.35
N SER A 117 7.18 -10.85 -20.72
CA SER A 117 7.80 -10.71 -22.04
C SER A 117 9.10 -9.93 -21.96
N LYS A 118 10.19 -10.43 -22.59
CA LYS A 118 11.50 -9.75 -22.57
C LYS A 118 11.60 -8.58 -23.56
N ASN A 119 10.69 -8.47 -24.50
CA ASN A 119 10.74 -7.46 -25.58
C ASN A 119 9.68 -6.38 -25.42
N ASP A 120 8.78 -6.54 -24.46
CA ASP A 120 7.64 -5.65 -24.23
C ASP A 120 7.68 -5.20 -22.76
N TYR A 121 7.17 -4.02 -22.51
CA TYR A 121 7.00 -3.53 -21.13
C TYR A 121 5.77 -4.21 -20.51
N ALA A 122 5.90 -5.50 -20.23
CA ALA A 122 4.81 -6.36 -19.81
C ALA A 122 5.23 -7.25 -18.64
N TYR A 123 4.38 -7.33 -17.63
CA TYR A 123 4.67 -8.04 -16.39
C TYR A 123 3.40 -8.47 -15.66
N ASP A 124 3.53 -9.53 -14.89
CA ASP A 124 2.49 -10.10 -14.03
C ASP A 124 2.76 -9.78 -12.56
N VAL A 125 1.70 -9.71 -11.77
CA VAL A 125 1.80 -9.74 -10.31
C VAL A 125 2.04 -11.17 -9.83
N LYS A 126 2.95 -11.33 -8.88
CA LYS A 126 3.16 -12.55 -8.11
C LYS A 126 2.99 -12.25 -6.64
N ILE A 127 2.31 -13.15 -5.91
CA ILE A 127 2.06 -13.05 -4.48
C ILE A 127 2.47 -14.37 -3.83
N SER A 128 3.20 -14.32 -2.71
CA SER A 128 3.49 -15.49 -1.88
C SER A 128 3.12 -15.22 -0.43
N LEU A 129 2.81 -16.29 0.28
CA LEU A 129 2.48 -16.30 1.69
C LEU A 129 3.58 -16.98 2.49
N SER A 130 3.88 -16.47 3.68
CA SER A 130 4.86 -17.01 4.61
C SER A 130 4.22 -17.17 5.99
N PRO A 131 4.11 -18.41 6.51
CA PRO A 131 3.53 -18.67 7.82
C PRO A 131 4.53 -18.47 8.98
N ASP A 132 5.78 -18.12 8.68
CA ASP A 132 6.92 -18.10 9.60
C ASP A 132 7.74 -16.80 9.50
N GLU A 133 7.04 -15.69 9.34
CA GLU A 133 7.61 -14.32 9.28
C GLU A 133 8.68 -14.15 8.17
N GLY A 134 8.51 -14.79 7.03
CA GLY A 134 9.42 -14.64 5.88
C GLY A 134 10.63 -15.56 5.89
N LEU A 135 10.66 -16.59 6.73
CA LEU A 135 11.71 -17.63 6.69
C LEU A 135 11.47 -18.60 5.52
N THR A 136 10.22 -18.96 5.26
CA THR A 136 9.83 -19.76 4.08
C THR A 136 8.64 -19.14 3.37
N TRP A 137 8.53 -19.38 2.06
CA TRP A 137 7.51 -18.80 1.21
C TRP A 137 6.79 -19.85 0.39
N SER A 138 5.48 -19.70 0.21
CA SER A 138 4.68 -20.54 -0.68
C SER A 138 5.11 -20.39 -2.13
N ALA A 139 4.67 -21.32 -3.00
CA ALA A 139 4.74 -21.09 -4.44
C ALA A 139 3.96 -19.81 -4.81
N PRO A 140 4.46 -19.02 -5.79
CA PRO A 140 3.82 -17.77 -6.18
C PRO A 140 2.43 -17.98 -6.76
N ILE A 141 1.49 -17.13 -6.34
CA ILE A 141 0.13 -17.01 -6.85
C ILE A 141 0.08 -15.83 -7.82
N THR A 142 -0.55 -16.01 -8.99
CA THR A 142 -0.89 -14.91 -9.89
C THR A 142 -2.34 -14.48 -9.59
N PRO A 143 -2.59 -13.22 -9.17
CA PRO A 143 -3.92 -12.81 -8.73
C PRO A 143 -4.95 -12.63 -9.86
N HIS A 144 -4.52 -12.60 -11.13
CA HIS A 144 -5.35 -12.40 -12.30
C HIS A 144 -5.45 -13.64 -13.19
N ASP A 145 -6.49 -13.70 -14.01
CA ASP A 145 -6.71 -14.75 -15.02
C ASP A 145 -6.12 -14.41 -16.37
N ASP A 146 -5.80 -13.16 -16.61
CA ASP A 146 -5.22 -12.68 -17.87
C ASP A 146 -3.88 -13.35 -18.15
N ARG A 147 -3.68 -13.75 -19.42
CA ARG A 147 -2.46 -14.38 -19.94
C ARG A 147 -1.87 -13.59 -21.12
N SER A 148 -2.39 -12.40 -21.36
CA SER A 148 -1.89 -11.54 -22.42
C SER A 148 -0.53 -10.96 -22.05
N VAL A 149 0.20 -10.51 -23.07
CA VAL A 149 1.43 -9.74 -22.89
C VAL A 149 0.99 -8.29 -22.59
N SER A 150 0.76 -8.02 -21.32
CA SER A 150 0.25 -6.74 -20.81
C SER A 150 0.86 -6.41 -19.44
N GLN A 151 0.50 -5.26 -18.90
CA GLN A 151 0.95 -4.78 -17.61
C GLN A 151 -0.07 -5.11 -16.53
N HIS A 152 0.39 -5.69 -15.42
CA HIS A 152 -0.40 -5.95 -14.23
C HIS A 152 0.41 -5.49 -13.02
N GLY A 153 0.09 -4.31 -12.47
CA GLY A 153 0.90 -3.75 -11.40
C GLY A 153 0.22 -2.67 -10.58
N PHE A 154 0.99 -1.80 -9.94
CA PHE A 154 0.51 -0.79 -9.01
C PHE A 154 -0.36 -1.41 -7.91
N VAL A 155 0.16 -2.47 -7.33
CA VAL A 155 -0.57 -3.39 -6.45
C VAL A 155 -0.71 -2.83 -5.05
N THR A 156 -1.90 -3.00 -4.47
CA THR A 156 -2.12 -2.88 -3.04
C THR A 156 -2.54 -4.22 -2.47
N LEU A 157 -1.86 -4.68 -1.44
CA LEU A 157 -2.25 -5.81 -0.61
C LEU A 157 -2.94 -5.28 0.66
N GLN A 158 -4.18 -5.70 0.90
CA GLN A 158 -4.96 -5.32 2.08
C GLN A 158 -5.37 -6.57 2.86
N PRO A 159 -4.81 -6.79 4.06
CA PRO A 159 -5.30 -7.80 5.00
C PRO A 159 -6.76 -7.55 5.37
N LEU A 160 -7.55 -8.61 5.50
CA LEU A 160 -8.96 -8.56 5.88
C LEU A 160 -9.17 -9.24 7.25
N GLU A 161 -10.18 -8.80 7.99
CA GLU A 161 -10.51 -9.30 9.33
C GLU A 161 -10.78 -10.82 9.39
N ASP A 162 -11.19 -11.42 8.28
CA ASP A 162 -11.43 -12.87 8.20
C ASP A 162 -10.17 -13.69 7.89
N GLY A 163 -9.00 -13.06 7.97
CA GLY A 163 -7.69 -13.66 7.73
C GLY A 163 -7.35 -13.84 6.24
N SER A 164 -8.20 -13.40 5.32
CA SER A 164 -7.86 -13.41 3.90
C SER A 164 -7.14 -12.12 3.47
N LEU A 165 -6.59 -12.12 2.27
CA LEU A 165 -5.91 -11.00 1.66
C LEU A 165 -6.70 -10.49 0.45
N MET A 166 -6.99 -9.20 0.38
CA MET A 166 -7.45 -8.56 -0.85
C MET A 166 -6.24 -8.04 -1.62
N SER A 167 -6.13 -8.39 -2.90
CA SER A 167 -5.19 -7.79 -3.83
C SER A 167 -5.94 -6.93 -4.81
N VAL A 168 -5.51 -5.68 -4.97
CA VAL A 168 -6.03 -4.70 -5.94
C VAL A 168 -4.89 -4.28 -6.84
N TRP A 169 -5.10 -4.18 -8.15
CA TRP A 169 -4.06 -3.80 -9.10
C TRP A 169 -4.63 -3.03 -10.31
N LEU A 170 -3.75 -2.34 -11.01
CA LEU A 170 -4.03 -1.81 -12.33
C LEU A 170 -3.70 -2.88 -13.38
N ASP A 171 -4.63 -3.05 -14.33
CA ASP A 171 -4.63 -4.16 -15.28
C ASP A 171 -4.73 -3.64 -16.72
N GLY A 172 -3.76 -3.96 -17.51
CA GLY A 172 -3.62 -3.49 -18.89
C GLY A 172 -4.24 -4.43 -19.94
N ARG A 173 -5.01 -5.47 -19.56
CA ARG A 173 -5.60 -6.43 -20.51
C ARG A 173 -6.51 -5.78 -21.57
N ALA A 174 -7.07 -4.61 -21.28
CA ALA A 174 -7.89 -3.86 -22.20
C ALA A 174 -7.10 -3.06 -23.26
N TYR A 175 -5.76 -3.01 -23.15
CA TYR A 175 -4.95 -2.37 -24.16
C TYR A 175 -4.83 -3.24 -25.41
N ASP A 176 -5.10 -2.65 -26.58
CA ASP A 176 -4.89 -3.33 -27.89
C ASP A 176 -3.41 -3.59 -28.20
N LYS A 177 -2.48 -2.88 -27.52
CA LYS A 177 -1.03 -2.97 -27.75
C LYS A 177 -0.25 -2.65 -26.47
N PRO A 178 0.97 -3.22 -26.32
CA PRO A 178 1.87 -2.86 -25.23
C PRO A 178 2.16 -1.36 -25.15
N LEU A 179 2.19 -0.82 -23.94
CA LEU A 179 2.18 0.62 -23.61
C LEU A 179 3.32 1.46 -24.21
N PHE A 180 4.43 0.88 -24.65
CA PHE A 180 5.63 1.59 -25.08
C PHE A 180 6.02 1.38 -26.54
N THR A 181 5.08 1.09 -27.43
CA THR A 181 5.34 1.26 -28.84
C THR A 181 5.30 2.76 -29.17
N SER A 182 6.15 3.22 -30.09
CA SER A 182 6.33 4.63 -30.47
C SER A 182 5.08 5.35 -31.01
N ALA A 183 3.93 4.70 -31.01
CA ALA A 183 2.62 5.25 -31.38
C ALA A 183 1.77 5.63 -30.15
N ALA A 184 2.35 5.68 -28.96
CA ALA A 184 1.70 5.73 -27.66
C ALA A 184 0.91 7.02 -27.32
N SER A 185 0.82 7.99 -28.20
CA SER A 185 0.15 9.27 -27.89
C SER A 185 -1.38 9.27 -27.99
N ASN A 186 -2.00 8.19 -28.48
CA ASN A 186 -3.44 8.11 -28.66
C ASN A 186 -3.96 6.72 -28.26
N TYR A 187 -3.86 6.35 -26.98
CA TYR A 187 -4.51 5.14 -26.47
C TYR A 187 -6.01 5.41 -26.26
N PRO A 188 -6.90 4.77 -27.04
CA PRO A 188 -8.30 4.76 -26.72
C PRO A 188 -8.61 3.94 -25.45
N ASP A 189 -7.71 2.98 -25.12
CA ASP A 189 -7.92 2.02 -24.06
C ASP A 189 -7.22 2.47 -22.77
N ALA A 190 -7.85 2.23 -21.63
CA ALA A 190 -7.35 2.56 -20.32
C ALA A 190 -6.96 1.29 -19.54
N MET A 191 -6.09 1.43 -18.55
CA MET A 191 -5.96 0.39 -17.54
C MET A 191 -7.26 0.25 -16.77
N GLN A 192 -7.52 -0.94 -16.28
CA GLN A 192 -8.65 -1.27 -15.41
C GLN A 192 -8.17 -1.33 -13.97
N LEU A 193 -9.03 -0.99 -13.02
CA LEU A 193 -8.86 -1.38 -11.62
C LEU A 193 -9.52 -2.73 -11.43
N ARG A 194 -8.76 -3.71 -10.95
CA ARG A 194 -9.26 -5.06 -10.67
C ARG A 194 -8.89 -5.50 -9.28
N ALA A 195 -9.62 -6.46 -8.75
CA ALA A 195 -9.38 -7.02 -7.44
C ALA A 195 -9.64 -8.52 -7.41
N THR A 196 -8.95 -9.22 -6.52
CA THR A 196 -9.24 -10.60 -6.13
C THR A 196 -9.02 -10.78 -4.64
N ARG A 197 -9.50 -11.88 -4.11
CA ARG A 197 -9.29 -12.29 -2.73
C ARG A 197 -8.51 -13.60 -2.68
N ILE A 198 -7.56 -13.67 -1.77
CA ILE A 198 -6.72 -14.84 -1.54
C ILE A 198 -6.97 -15.32 -0.11
N THR A 199 -7.35 -16.60 0.04
CA THR A 199 -7.56 -17.21 1.37
C THR A 199 -6.21 -17.46 2.05
N PRO A 200 -6.20 -17.71 3.39
CA PRO A 200 -4.97 -18.07 4.10
C PRO A 200 -4.25 -19.30 3.51
N GLU A 201 -4.99 -20.23 2.91
CA GLU A 201 -4.45 -21.42 2.26
C GLU A 201 -3.88 -21.15 0.85
N GLY A 202 -3.91 -19.88 0.39
CA GLY A 202 -3.39 -19.49 -0.91
C GLY A 202 -4.34 -19.75 -2.09
N THR A 203 -5.62 -19.99 -1.82
CA THR A 203 -6.64 -20.11 -2.88
C THR A 203 -7.17 -18.73 -3.23
N ARG A 204 -7.10 -18.35 -4.49
CA ARG A 204 -7.69 -17.09 -4.96
C ARG A 204 -9.12 -17.29 -5.48
N THR A 205 -9.93 -16.26 -5.36
CA THR A 205 -11.22 -16.13 -6.07
C THR A 205 -10.99 -15.68 -7.52
N ASP A 206 -12.04 -15.64 -8.33
CA ASP A 206 -11.97 -15.00 -9.64
C ASP A 206 -11.63 -13.52 -9.49
N ASP A 207 -10.88 -12.97 -10.44
CA ASP A 207 -10.64 -11.53 -10.48
C ASP A 207 -11.90 -10.77 -10.94
N VAL A 208 -12.19 -9.66 -10.30
CA VAL A 208 -13.37 -8.82 -10.61
C VAL A 208 -12.93 -7.47 -11.14
N LEU A 209 -13.68 -6.97 -12.11
CA LEU A 209 -13.56 -5.59 -12.59
C LEU A 209 -14.19 -4.64 -11.57
N VAL A 210 -13.41 -3.70 -11.07
CA VAL A 210 -13.85 -2.66 -10.14
C VAL A 210 -14.11 -1.36 -10.89
N ASP A 211 -13.17 -0.96 -11.76
CA ASP A 211 -13.32 0.20 -12.66
C ASP A 211 -12.71 -0.14 -14.02
N ALA A 212 -13.44 0.22 -15.08
CA ALA A 212 -13.05 -0.10 -16.45
C ALA A 212 -12.01 0.86 -17.03
N GLN A 213 -11.77 2.01 -16.39
CA GLN A 213 -10.95 3.07 -16.95
C GLN A 213 -10.20 3.85 -15.87
N THR A 214 -8.89 3.64 -15.77
CA THR A 214 -8.04 4.29 -14.76
C THR A 214 -6.80 4.93 -15.38
N CYS A 215 -6.13 5.77 -14.60
CA CYS A 215 -4.78 6.25 -14.94
C CYS A 215 -3.78 5.08 -14.86
N SER A 216 -2.88 4.99 -15.83
CA SER A 216 -1.99 3.85 -16.03
C SER A 216 -0.66 3.90 -15.26
N CYS A 217 -0.43 4.90 -14.41
CA CYS A 217 0.91 5.15 -13.83
C CYS A 217 0.88 5.61 -12.37
N CYS A 218 -0.20 5.35 -11.64
CA CYS A 218 -0.35 5.82 -10.27
C CYS A 218 -0.65 4.66 -9.33
N GLN A 219 0.08 4.62 -8.22
CA GLN A 219 -0.11 3.63 -7.18
C GLN A 219 -1.54 3.66 -6.64
N THR A 220 -2.07 2.49 -6.30
CA THR A 220 -3.30 2.31 -5.54
C THR A 220 -3.01 2.30 -4.04
N SER A 221 -4.04 2.50 -3.22
CA SER A 221 -3.93 2.40 -1.77
C SER A 221 -5.25 1.90 -1.19
N ALA A 222 -5.19 1.10 -0.13
CA ALA A 222 -6.39 0.59 0.53
C ALA A 222 -6.30 0.72 2.05
N ALA A 223 -7.47 0.76 2.68
CA ALA A 223 -7.62 0.71 4.13
C ALA A 223 -8.90 -0.03 4.50
N SER A 224 -8.84 -0.86 5.55
CA SER A 224 -10.01 -1.48 6.16
C SER A 224 -10.55 -0.59 7.28
N LEU A 225 -11.87 -0.57 7.44
CA LEU A 225 -12.58 0.05 8.54
C LEU A 225 -13.07 -1.02 9.51
N ASP A 226 -13.38 -0.62 10.75
CA ASP A 226 -13.83 -1.52 11.83
C ASP A 226 -15.13 -2.31 11.53
N ASP A 227 -15.89 -1.91 10.52
CA ASP A 227 -17.10 -2.60 10.08
C ASP A 227 -16.86 -3.61 8.93
N GLY A 228 -15.58 -3.91 8.62
CA GLY A 228 -15.17 -4.79 7.54
C GLY A 228 -15.27 -4.15 6.14
N THR A 229 -15.57 -2.84 6.06
CA THR A 229 -15.52 -2.09 4.81
C THR A 229 -14.06 -1.90 4.38
N VAL A 230 -13.77 -2.13 3.11
CA VAL A 230 -12.49 -1.77 2.48
C VAL A 230 -12.69 -0.57 1.57
N LEU A 231 -11.91 0.46 1.77
CA LEU A 231 -11.80 1.61 0.87
C LEU A 231 -10.56 1.45 0.00
N VAL A 232 -10.70 1.69 -1.29
CA VAL A 232 -9.59 1.68 -2.25
C VAL A 232 -9.53 3.02 -2.95
N ALA A 233 -8.41 3.72 -2.80
CA ALA A 233 -8.11 4.97 -3.49
C ALA A 233 -7.23 4.68 -4.72
N TYR A 234 -7.54 5.30 -5.83
CA TYR A 234 -6.79 5.19 -7.08
C TYR A 234 -6.95 6.47 -7.90
N ARG A 235 -6.14 6.63 -8.92
CA ARG A 235 -6.31 7.73 -9.86
C ARG A 235 -7.16 7.27 -11.02
N ASP A 236 -8.35 7.82 -11.09
CA ASP A 236 -9.34 7.59 -12.14
C ASP A 236 -8.94 8.23 -13.48
N ARG A 237 -9.64 7.87 -14.54
CA ARG A 237 -9.52 8.47 -15.87
C ARG A 237 -10.87 8.42 -16.56
N THR A 238 -11.45 9.57 -16.85
CA THR A 238 -12.71 9.68 -17.59
C THR A 238 -12.50 9.77 -19.10
N ASP A 239 -13.56 9.59 -19.89
CA ASP A 239 -13.55 9.80 -21.34
C ASP A 239 -13.11 11.23 -21.75
N ALA A 240 -13.30 12.20 -20.86
CA ALA A 240 -12.83 13.58 -21.05
C ALA A 240 -11.36 13.78 -20.64
N GLU A 241 -10.60 12.72 -20.36
CA GLU A 241 -9.22 12.75 -19.88
C GLU A 241 -9.02 13.48 -18.54
N ILE A 242 -10.07 13.55 -17.72
CA ILE A 242 -9.95 14.04 -16.34
C ILE A 242 -9.38 12.88 -15.50
N ARG A 243 -8.31 13.16 -14.77
CA ARG A 243 -7.58 12.16 -13.99
C ARG A 243 -7.44 12.61 -12.55
N ASP A 244 -8.53 12.47 -11.80
CA ASP A 244 -8.62 12.83 -10.39
C ASP A 244 -8.54 11.60 -9.48
N ILE A 245 -8.43 11.81 -8.18
CA ILE A 245 -8.47 10.71 -7.20
C ILE A 245 -9.92 10.31 -6.96
N SER A 246 -10.18 9.03 -7.17
CA SER A 246 -11.44 8.37 -6.84
C SER A 246 -11.23 7.38 -5.69
N VAL A 247 -12.32 7.12 -4.94
CA VAL A 247 -12.35 6.11 -3.88
C VAL A 247 -13.55 5.22 -4.12
N VAL A 248 -13.31 3.92 -4.19
CA VAL A 248 -14.36 2.89 -4.22
C VAL A 248 -14.43 2.17 -2.89
N ARG A 249 -15.59 1.59 -2.61
CA ARG A 249 -15.87 0.86 -1.38
C ARG A 249 -16.25 -0.58 -1.68
N HIS A 250 -15.62 -1.51 -0.99
CA HIS A 250 -16.01 -2.91 -0.94
C HIS A 250 -16.63 -3.22 0.42
N GLN A 251 -17.87 -3.75 0.44
CA GLN A 251 -18.57 -4.17 1.65
C GLN A 251 -19.53 -5.31 1.34
N GLY A 252 -19.56 -6.35 2.17
CA GLY A 252 -20.47 -7.48 2.00
C GLY A 252 -20.34 -8.21 0.65
N GLY A 253 -19.13 -8.26 0.08
CA GLY A 253 -18.84 -8.89 -1.22
C GLY A 253 -19.18 -8.03 -2.44
N MET A 254 -19.54 -6.77 -2.27
CA MET A 254 -19.91 -5.83 -3.35
C MET A 254 -18.97 -4.63 -3.39
N TRP A 255 -18.67 -4.20 -4.61
CA TRP A 255 -17.96 -2.95 -4.92
C TRP A 255 -18.93 -1.81 -5.17
#